data_344e7f2ed02461af728e8b9af516c561
#
_entry.id   344e7f2ed02461af728e8b9af516c561
#
_cell.length_a   1.000
_cell.length_b   1.000
_cell.length_c   1.000
_cell.angle_alpha   90.00
_cell.angle_beta   90.00
_cell.angle_gamma   90.00
#
_symmetry.space_group_name_H-M   'P 1'
#
loop_
_entity.id
_entity.type
_entity.pdbx_description
1 polymer ?
#
loop_
_entity_poly.entity_id
_entity_poly.type
_entity_poly.pdbx_seq_one_letter_code
_entity_poly.pdbx_strand_id
1 'polypeptide(L)'
;EKDNDYVEYKLYVPEEMPEKYATIAKMIQKRYNLQVKKLKRNEIYGENGYGKKIFDVVNETFKDLYGYSKLTDRQIEQYVKMYLPMADLDLITIIEDWNTPDHKVVGVGISIPSLARALQKCGGKLFPFGWWHILRALKFHKTEVVDLLLVGVLPEYRQKGANALLFYDLIPHYQRLGFKWGETHVEMETNMKVQGQWQYLNREIHKRRRCYKKD
;
A
#
# COMPACT_ATOMS: atom_id res chain seq x y z
N GLU A 1 -16.74 -25.90 -10.32
CA GLU A 1 -15.34 -26.23 -10.11
C GLU A 1 -14.62 -25.11 -9.37
N LYS A 2 -13.54 -25.41 -8.57
CA LYS A 2 -12.69 -24.38 -7.95
C LYS A 2 -11.94 -23.64 -9.06
N ASP A 3 -12.02 -22.29 -9.04
CA ASP A 3 -11.23 -21.45 -9.93
C ASP A 3 -9.95 -20.98 -9.21
N ASN A 4 -10.08 -20.15 -8.18
CA ASN A 4 -8.92 -19.58 -7.50
C ASN A 4 -9.17 -19.34 -6.02
N ASP A 5 -8.11 -19.44 -5.20
CA ASP A 5 -8.13 -19.06 -3.80
C ASP A 5 -7.36 -17.75 -3.60
N TYR A 6 -7.90 -16.90 -2.75
CA TYR A 6 -7.31 -15.65 -2.32
C TYR A 6 -7.08 -15.67 -0.82
N VAL A 7 -5.98 -15.09 -0.39
CA VAL A 7 -5.58 -14.97 1.00
C VAL A 7 -5.36 -13.52 1.38
N GLU A 8 -5.61 -13.19 2.63
CA GLU A 8 -5.23 -11.92 3.25
C GLU A 8 -4.40 -12.23 4.49
N TYR A 9 -3.31 -11.51 4.67
CA TYR A 9 -2.45 -11.64 5.83
C TYR A 9 -2.72 -10.56 6.85
N LYS A 10 -2.60 -10.94 8.11
CA LYS A 10 -2.40 -10.03 9.22
C LYS A 10 -0.91 -9.92 9.47
N LEU A 11 -0.38 -8.73 9.38
CA LEU A 11 1.03 -8.41 9.57
C LEU A 11 1.18 -7.62 10.86
N TYR A 12 1.85 -8.18 11.85
CA TYR A 12 2.07 -7.49 13.12
C TYR A 12 3.10 -6.37 12.95
N VAL A 13 2.76 -5.17 13.43
CA VAL A 13 3.69 -4.05 13.44
C VAL A 13 4.75 -4.35 14.51
N PRO A 14 6.04 -4.46 14.14
CA PRO A 14 7.09 -4.78 15.10
C PRO A 14 7.31 -3.60 16.05
N GLU A 15 7.73 -3.88 17.29
CA GLU A 15 8.08 -2.85 18.26
C GLU A 15 9.34 -2.09 17.84
N GLU A 16 10.29 -2.79 17.24
CA GLU A 16 11.51 -2.21 16.67
C GLU A 16 11.64 -2.55 15.19
N MET A 17 12.30 -1.66 14.43
CA MET A 17 12.57 -1.90 13.01
C MET A 17 13.40 -3.17 12.84
N PRO A 18 12.95 -4.19 12.09
CA PRO A 18 13.75 -5.37 11.83
C PRO A 18 15.08 -4.99 11.15
N GLU A 19 16.21 -5.43 11.73
CA GLU A 19 17.55 -5.10 11.23
C GLU A 19 17.75 -5.40 9.75
N LYS A 20 17.12 -6.48 9.26
CA LYS A 20 17.18 -6.86 7.84
C LYS A 20 16.59 -5.78 6.95
N TYR A 21 15.43 -5.19 7.30
CA TYR A 21 14.88 -4.08 6.51
C TYR A 21 15.80 -2.85 6.56
N ALA A 22 16.30 -2.50 7.73
CA ALA A 22 17.20 -1.35 7.86
C ALA A 22 18.50 -1.53 7.07
N THR A 23 19.10 -2.71 7.16
CA THR A 23 20.35 -3.03 6.45
C THR A 23 20.16 -3.05 4.93
N ILE A 24 19.09 -3.72 4.45
CA ILE A 24 18.78 -3.81 3.02
C ILE A 24 18.45 -2.42 2.50
N ALA A 25 17.62 -1.63 3.20
CA ALA A 25 17.25 -0.29 2.80
C ALA A 25 18.47 0.62 2.61
N LYS A 26 19.38 0.67 3.59
CA LYS A 26 20.63 1.44 3.52
C LYS A 26 21.52 0.99 2.35
N MET A 27 21.63 -0.32 2.14
CA MET A 27 22.38 -0.89 1.03
C MET A 27 21.80 -0.46 -0.32
N ILE A 28 20.47 -0.52 -0.48
CA ILE A 28 19.78 -0.17 -1.72
C ILE A 28 19.94 1.31 -2.01
N GLN A 29 19.75 2.17 -1.01
CA GLN A 29 19.96 3.61 -1.16
C GLN A 29 21.37 3.92 -1.65
N LYS A 30 22.38 3.30 -1.05
CA LYS A 30 23.79 3.52 -1.42
C LYS A 30 24.17 2.91 -2.76
N ARG A 31 23.73 1.67 -3.04
CA ARG A 31 24.18 0.90 -4.22
C ARG A 31 23.43 1.28 -5.50
N TYR A 32 22.13 1.53 -5.38
CA TYR A 32 21.24 1.74 -6.53
C TYR A 32 20.71 3.16 -6.60
N ASN A 33 21.09 4.04 -5.66
CA ASN A 33 20.61 5.42 -5.55
C ASN A 33 19.08 5.53 -5.60
N LEU A 34 18.38 4.54 -5.00
CA LEU A 34 16.94 4.56 -4.82
C LEU A 34 16.61 5.31 -3.54
N GLN A 35 15.74 6.30 -3.62
CA GLN A 35 15.41 7.16 -2.49
C GLN A 35 13.92 7.10 -2.16
N VAL A 36 13.60 7.26 -0.87
CA VAL A 36 12.22 7.44 -0.43
C VAL A 36 11.83 8.91 -0.62
N LYS A 37 10.72 9.14 -1.30
CA LYS A 37 10.11 10.45 -1.47
C LYS A 37 8.85 10.55 -0.62
N LYS A 38 8.80 11.52 0.29
CA LYS A 38 7.57 11.92 0.98
C LYS A 38 6.83 12.98 0.17
N LEU A 39 5.54 12.75 -0.02
CA LEU A 39 4.69 13.64 -0.80
C LEU A 39 4.33 14.91 -0.06
N LYS A 40 4.26 16.01 -0.81
CA LYS A 40 3.56 17.23 -0.40
C LYS A 40 2.25 17.34 -1.17
N ARG A 41 1.23 17.97 -0.57
CA ARG A 41 -0.10 18.06 -1.19
C ARG A 41 -0.10 18.80 -2.53
N ASN A 42 0.77 19.79 -2.70
CA ASN A 42 0.91 20.56 -3.94
C ASN A 42 1.62 19.78 -5.07
N GLU A 43 2.26 18.64 -4.78
CA GLU A 43 2.96 17.79 -5.76
C GLU A 43 2.06 16.69 -6.36
N ILE A 44 0.82 16.55 -5.88
CA ILE A 44 -0.05 15.42 -6.20
C ILE A 44 -0.71 15.56 -7.57
N TYR A 45 -1.16 16.78 -7.88
CA TYR A 45 -2.05 17.04 -9.02
C TYR A 45 -1.30 17.47 -10.28
N GLY A 46 -1.99 17.37 -11.44
CA GLY A 46 -1.47 17.74 -12.75
C GLY A 46 -0.89 16.55 -13.52
N GLU A 47 -0.58 16.79 -14.80
CA GLU A 47 -0.07 15.74 -15.72
C GLU A 47 1.24 15.12 -15.24
N ASN A 48 2.10 15.90 -14.62
CA ASN A 48 3.37 15.44 -14.06
C ASN A 48 3.29 15.21 -12.55
N GLY A 49 2.09 15.28 -11.96
CA GLY A 49 1.87 15.10 -10.53
C GLY A 49 2.12 13.67 -10.05
N TYR A 50 2.51 13.54 -8.80
CA TYR A 50 2.76 12.22 -8.20
C TYR A 50 1.51 11.33 -8.17
N GLY A 51 0.31 11.91 -8.15
CA GLY A 51 -0.92 11.15 -8.27
C GLY A 51 -0.95 10.30 -9.53
N LYS A 52 -0.62 10.88 -10.69
CA LYS A 52 -0.52 10.13 -11.96
C LYS A 52 0.62 9.11 -11.90
N LYS A 53 1.82 9.52 -11.50
CA LYS A 53 3.00 8.65 -11.42
C LYS A 53 2.76 7.40 -10.54
N ILE A 54 2.02 7.55 -9.43
CA ILE A 54 1.61 6.43 -8.56
C ILE A 54 0.79 5.41 -9.35
N PHE A 55 -0.25 5.86 -10.03
CA PHE A 55 -1.14 4.97 -10.77
C PHE A 55 -0.50 4.39 -12.03
N ASP A 56 0.47 5.07 -12.64
CA ASP A 56 1.28 4.52 -13.72
C ASP A 56 2.11 3.31 -13.22
N VAL A 57 2.72 3.42 -12.03
CA VAL A 57 3.40 2.29 -11.39
C VAL A 57 2.42 1.17 -11.05
N VAL A 58 1.23 1.48 -10.53
CA VAL A 58 0.18 0.48 -10.24
C VAL A 58 -0.23 -0.24 -11.54
N ASN A 59 -0.51 0.50 -12.60
CA ASN A 59 -0.87 -0.07 -13.89
C ASN A 59 0.21 -1.03 -14.42
N GLU A 60 1.48 -0.65 -14.29
CA GLU A 60 2.59 -1.49 -14.78
C GLU A 60 2.82 -2.71 -13.89
N THR A 61 2.69 -2.55 -12.57
CA THR A 61 2.96 -3.65 -11.62
C THR A 61 1.84 -4.67 -11.56
N PHE A 62 0.61 -4.30 -11.88
CA PHE A 62 -0.58 -5.15 -11.75
C PHE A 62 -1.10 -5.68 -13.09
N LYS A 63 -0.52 -5.27 -14.22
CA LYS A 63 -1.00 -5.62 -15.57
C LYS A 63 -1.16 -7.13 -15.82
N ASP A 64 -0.31 -7.95 -15.18
CA ASP A 64 -0.29 -9.39 -15.34
C ASP A 64 -1.13 -10.13 -14.27
N LEU A 65 -1.81 -9.41 -13.37
CA LEU A 65 -2.66 -10.01 -12.36
C LEU A 65 -4.01 -10.42 -12.96
N TYR A 66 -4.45 -11.61 -12.59
CA TYR A 66 -5.76 -12.13 -13.01
C TYR A 66 -6.90 -11.16 -12.66
N GLY A 67 -7.69 -10.82 -13.66
CA GLY A 67 -8.83 -9.90 -13.52
C GLY A 67 -8.46 -8.42 -13.40
N TYR A 68 -7.18 -8.04 -13.50
CA TYR A 68 -6.80 -6.64 -13.50
C TYR A 68 -7.09 -5.99 -14.87
N SER A 69 -7.71 -4.81 -14.83
CA SER A 69 -7.90 -3.95 -15.99
C SER A 69 -7.13 -2.66 -15.81
N LYS A 70 -6.29 -2.31 -16.78
CA LYS A 70 -5.50 -1.09 -16.76
C LYS A 70 -6.39 0.14 -16.63
N LEU A 71 -6.07 1.00 -15.67
CA LEU A 71 -6.77 2.28 -15.47
C LEU A 71 -6.42 3.26 -16.57
N THR A 72 -7.43 3.90 -17.14
CA THR A 72 -7.28 5.00 -18.09
C THR A 72 -6.88 6.29 -17.38
N ASP A 73 -6.27 7.24 -18.10
CA ASP A 73 -5.87 8.54 -17.52
C ASP A 73 -7.07 9.27 -16.87
N ARG A 74 -8.27 9.18 -17.47
CA ARG A 74 -9.48 9.76 -16.90
C ARG A 74 -9.87 9.13 -15.56
N GLN A 75 -9.77 7.80 -15.45
CA GLN A 75 -10.03 7.09 -14.18
C GLN A 75 -8.96 7.44 -13.14
N ILE A 76 -7.70 7.51 -13.55
CA ILE A 76 -6.59 7.91 -12.68
C ILE A 76 -6.85 9.30 -12.11
N GLU A 77 -7.16 10.27 -12.95
CA GLU A 77 -7.47 11.64 -12.51
C GLU A 77 -8.65 11.68 -11.52
N GLN A 78 -9.70 10.91 -11.81
CA GLN A 78 -10.86 10.79 -10.92
C GLN A 78 -10.47 10.19 -9.56
N TYR A 79 -9.67 9.13 -9.53
CA TYR A 79 -9.23 8.50 -8.28
C TYR A 79 -8.30 9.39 -7.48
N VAL A 80 -7.37 10.08 -8.15
CA VAL A 80 -6.49 11.07 -7.51
C VAL A 80 -7.31 12.16 -6.83
N LYS A 81 -8.31 12.73 -7.52
CA LYS A 81 -9.18 13.77 -6.96
C LYS A 81 -10.08 13.27 -5.82
N MET A 82 -10.50 12.00 -5.89
CA MET A 82 -11.43 11.43 -4.90
C MET A 82 -10.73 10.97 -3.62
N TYR A 83 -9.60 10.29 -3.74
CA TYR A 83 -9.00 9.58 -2.60
C TYR A 83 -7.82 10.33 -1.95
N LEU A 84 -6.96 10.97 -2.73
CA LEU A 84 -5.75 11.59 -2.19
C LEU A 84 -5.98 12.79 -1.26
N PRO A 85 -7.06 13.60 -1.40
CA PRO A 85 -7.34 14.65 -0.42
C PRO A 85 -7.59 14.15 0.99
N MET A 86 -8.14 12.93 1.12
CA MET A 86 -8.46 12.30 2.41
C MET A 86 -7.30 11.46 2.96
N ALA A 87 -6.33 11.10 2.12
CA ALA A 87 -5.21 10.26 2.52
C ALA A 87 -4.28 10.99 3.51
N ASP A 88 -3.77 10.23 4.47
CA ASP A 88 -2.62 10.65 5.26
C ASP A 88 -1.35 10.39 4.45
N LEU A 89 -0.63 11.48 4.11
CA LEU A 89 0.56 11.39 3.27
C LEU A 89 1.73 10.67 3.95
N ASP A 90 1.73 10.59 5.28
CA ASP A 90 2.71 9.81 6.04
C ASP A 90 2.54 8.29 5.81
N LEU A 91 1.34 7.87 5.41
CA LEU A 91 1.01 6.48 5.07
C LEU A 91 1.19 6.16 3.58
N ILE A 92 1.77 7.09 2.82
CA ILE A 92 2.13 6.92 1.41
C ILE A 92 3.64 7.00 1.27
N THR A 93 4.24 5.94 0.75
CA THR A 93 5.67 5.88 0.44
C THR A 93 5.87 5.76 -1.04
N ILE A 94 6.76 6.57 -1.58
CA ILE A 94 7.18 6.52 -2.98
C ILE A 94 8.67 6.24 -3.01
N ILE A 95 9.09 5.38 -3.94
CA ILE A 95 10.51 5.13 -4.23
C ILE A 95 10.83 5.73 -5.58
N GLU A 96 11.87 6.56 -5.61
CA GLU A 96 12.41 7.18 -6.81
C GLU A 96 13.79 6.60 -7.16
N ASP A 97 14.06 6.47 -8.46
CA ASP A 97 15.41 6.20 -8.97
C ASP A 97 16.10 7.53 -9.33
N TRP A 98 17.03 7.93 -8.50
CA TRP A 98 17.77 9.18 -8.66
C TRP A 98 18.90 9.09 -9.71
N ASN A 99 19.07 7.94 -10.35
CA ASN A 99 19.95 7.86 -11.52
C ASN A 99 19.25 8.34 -12.80
N THR A 100 17.92 8.52 -12.77
CA THR A 100 17.16 9.05 -13.90
C THR A 100 16.98 10.56 -13.75
N PRO A 101 17.05 11.34 -14.87
CA PRO A 101 16.97 12.80 -14.81
C PRO A 101 15.66 13.34 -14.20
N ASP A 102 14.57 12.60 -14.37
CA ASP A 102 13.22 12.94 -13.89
C ASP A 102 12.86 12.29 -12.54
N HIS A 103 13.85 11.64 -11.89
CA HIS A 103 13.63 10.86 -10.67
C HIS A 103 12.44 9.91 -10.81
N LYS A 104 12.55 8.97 -11.75
CA LYS A 104 11.48 8.02 -12.10
C LYS A 104 10.92 7.36 -10.85
N VAL A 105 9.60 7.40 -10.69
CA VAL A 105 8.91 6.64 -9.63
C VAL A 105 8.94 5.15 -10.00
N VAL A 106 9.51 4.34 -9.11
CA VAL A 106 9.75 2.91 -9.35
C VAL A 106 9.04 2.00 -8.34
N GLY A 107 8.54 2.58 -7.26
CA GLY A 107 7.78 1.85 -6.25
C GLY A 107 6.82 2.74 -5.49
N VAL A 108 5.75 2.14 -5.01
CA VAL A 108 4.71 2.80 -4.23
C VAL A 108 4.14 1.87 -3.16
N GLY A 109 3.91 2.41 -1.97
CA GLY A 109 3.16 1.78 -0.89
C GLY A 109 2.11 2.75 -0.39
N ILE A 110 0.84 2.34 -0.39
CA ILE A 110 -0.29 3.14 0.09
C ILE A 110 -1.02 2.35 1.15
N SER A 111 -1.19 2.98 2.31
CA SER A 111 -1.92 2.42 3.44
C SER A 111 -2.94 3.44 3.94
N ILE A 112 -3.98 2.94 4.59
CA ILE A 112 -4.98 3.79 5.27
C ILE A 112 -5.33 3.20 6.63
N PRO A 113 -5.74 4.02 7.61
CA PRO A 113 -6.35 3.51 8.83
C PRO A 113 -7.59 2.67 8.50
N SER A 114 -7.70 1.46 9.05
CA SER A 114 -8.84 0.59 8.75
C SER A 114 -10.16 1.21 9.17
N LEU A 115 -11.11 1.21 8.24
CA LEU A 115 -12.47 1.70 8.45
C LEU A 115 -13.45 0.62 8.93
N ALA A 116 -13.03 -0.64 8.98
CA ALA A 116 -13.91 -1.77 9.26
C ALA A 116 -14.72 -1.59 10.56
N ARG A 117 -14.05 -1.26 11.67
CA ARG A 117 -14.73 -1.01 12.95
C ARG A 117 -15.61 0.24 12.95
N ALA A 118 -15.21 1.27 12.22
CA ALA A 118 -16.00 2.50 12.10
C ALA A 118 -17.31 2.22 11.35
N LEU A 119 -17.23 1.48 10.23
CA LEU A 119 -18.39 1.06 9.44
C LEU A 119 -19.31 0.13 10.21
N GLN A 120 -18.78 -0.81 10.99
CA GLN A 120 -19.57 -1.66 11.88
C GLN A 120 -20.35 -0.85 12.91
N LYS A 121 -19.70 0.13 13.57
CA LYS A 121 -20.33 0.98 14.59
C LYS A 121 -21.47 1.82 14.05
N CYS A 122 -21.39 2.26 12.81
CA CYS A 122 -22.46 3.05 12.19
C CYS A 122 -23.47 2.19 11.39
N GLY A 123 -23.33 0.85 11.40
CA GLY A 123 -24.18 -0.06 10.64
C GLY A 123 -24.21 0.24 9.13
N GLY A 124 -23.09 0.77 8.58
CA GLY A 124 -22.97 1.21 7.20
C GLY A 124 -23.70 2.52 6.86
N LYS A 125 -24.34 3.19 7.82
CA LYS A 125 -25.09 4.43 7.61
C LYS A 125 -24.24 5.65 7.96
N LEU A 126 -24.04 6.56 7.01
CA LEU A 126 -23.25 7.80 7.23
C LEU A 126 -24.00 8.83 8.08
N PHE A 127 -25.32 8.93 7.94
CA PHE A 127 -26.16 9.91 8.62
C PHE A 127 -27.07 9.23 9.66
N PRO A 128 -27.37 9.91 10.79
CA PRO A 128 -26.90 11.27 11.13
C PRO A 128 -25.45 11.34 11.68
N PHE A 129 -24.90 10.30 12.33
CA PHE A 129 -23.62 10.39 13.04
C PHE A 129 -22.54 9.39 12.56
N GLY A 130 -22.82 8.56 11.56
CA GLY A 130 -21.87 7.56 11.06
C GLY A 130 -20.58 8.17 10.50
N TRP A 131 -20.68 9.33 9.84
CA TRP A 131 -19.53 10.08 9.34
C TRP A 131 -18.49 10.42 10.44
N TRP A 132 -18.94 10.61 11.69
CA TRP A 132 -18.07 10.90 12.81
C TRP A 132 -17.16 9.71 13.17
N HIS A 133 -17.68 8.48 13.10
CA HIS A 133 -16.87 7.28 13.31
C HIS A 133 -15.78 7.13 12.25
N ILE A 134 -16.09 7.45 10.99
CA ILE A 134 -15.15 7.42 9.87
C ILE A 134 -14.09 8.52 10.05
N LEU A 135 -14.51 9.75 10.36
CA LEU A 135 -13.59 10.85 10.60
C LEU A 135 -12.61 10.53 11.75
N ARG A 136 -13.11 9.93 12.83
CA ARG A 136 -12.26 9.51 13.96
C ARG A 136 -11.23 8.46 13.55
N ALA A 137 -11.59 7.52 12.71
CA ALA A 137 -10.64 6.52 12.20
C ALA A 137 -9.59 7.17 11.29
N LEU A 138 -9.99 7.99 10.33
CA LEU A 138 -9.09 8.57 9.32
C LEU A 138 -8.20 9.70 9.87
N LYS A 139 -8.78 10.64 10.61
CA LYS A 139 -8.05 11.87 11.05
C LYS A 139 -7.41 11.74 12.42
N PHE A 140 -8.03 11.00 13.31
CA PHE A 140 -7.53 10.84 14.68
C PHE A 140 -6.92 9.46 14.93
N HIS A 141 -6.78 8.65 13.89
CA HIS A 141 -6.19 7.29 13.92
C HIS A 141 -6.72 6.45 15.09
N LYS A 142 -8.04 6.55 15.38
CA LYS A 142 -8.69 5.80 16.45
C LYS A 142 -9.03 4.36 16.01
N THR A 143 -8.03 3.70 15.45
CA THR A 143 -8.02 2.29 15.06
C THR A 143 -6.63 1.73 15.31
N GLU A 144 -6.54 0.46 15.68
CA GLU A 144 -5.27 -0.24 15.85
C GLU A 144 -4.82 -0.97 14.58
N VAL A 145 -5.60 -0.83 13.52
CA VAL A 145 -5.43 -1.57 12.27
C VAL A 145 -5.16 -0.60 11.11
N VAL A 146 -4.18 -0.91 10.31
CA VAL A 146 -3.89 -0.25 9.04
C VAL A 146 -4.17 -1.21 7.88
N ASP A 147 -4.88 -0.76 6.86
CA ASP A 147 -5.13 -1.52 5.64
C ASP A 147 -4.05 -1.17 4.60
N LEU A 148 -3.32 -2.17 4.13
CA LEU A 148 -2.32 -2.02 3.06
C LEU A 148 -3.05 -2.11 1.72
N LEU A 149 -3.39 -0.97 1.14
CA LEU A 149 -4.22 -0.91 -0.07
C LEU A 149 -3.45 -1.30 -1.33
N LEU A 150 -2.29 -0.70 -1.53
CA LEU A 150 -1.48 -0.87 -2.74
C LEU A 150 -0.01 -0.97 -2.35
N VAL A 151 0.64 -2.02 -2.81
CA VAL A 151 2.09 -2.19 -2.73
C VAL A 151 2.57 -2.65 -4.09
N GLY A 152 3.33 -1.82 -4.76
CA GLY A 152 3.84 -2.11 -6.09
C GLY A 152 5.26 -1.61 -6.28
N VAL A 153 6.11 -2.46 -6.87
CA VAL A 153 7.46 -2.10 -7.31
C VAL A 153 7.62 -2.61 -8.72
N LEU A 154 8.13 -1.76 -9.62
CA LEU A 154 8.38 -2.11 -11.00
C LEU A 154 9.24 -3.38 -11.10
N PRO A 155 8.95 -4.30 -12.06
CA PRO A 155 9.58 -5.61 -12.13
C PRO A 155 11.12 -5.57 -12.07
N GLU A 156 11.74 -4.63 -12.77
CA GLU A 156 13.20 -4.45 -12.85
C GLU A 156 13.85 -4.00 -11.53
N TYR A 157 13.06 -3.49 -10.58
CA TYR A 157 13.53 -3.05 -9.26
C TYR A 157 13.23 -4.03 -8.13
N ARG A 158 12.35 -5.03 -8.37
CA ARG A 158 12.01 -6.05 -7.37
C ARG A 158 13.23 -6.86 -6.95
N GLN A 159 14.06 -7.27 -7.92
CA GLN A 159 15.26 -8.05 -7.66
C GLN A 159 16.35 -7.25 -6.92
N LYS A 160 16.28 -5.91 -6.99
CA LYS A 160 17.17 -5.03 -6.22
C LYS A 160 16.76 -4.93 -4.74
N GLY A 161 15.62 -5.50 -4.37
CA GLY A 161 15.10 -5.47 -2.99
C GLY A 161 14.38 -4.17 -2.64
N ALA A 162 13.94 -3.37 -3.63
CA ALA A 162 13.32 -2.07 -3.41
C ALA A 162 12.09 -2.11 -2.46
N ASN A 163 11.42 -3.26 -2.36
CA ASN A 163 10.31 -3.44 -1.40
C ASN A 163 10.73 -3.14 0.05
N ALA A 164 12.00 -3.39 0.41
CA ALA A 164 12.47 -3.11 1.77
C ALA A 164 12.43 -1.61 2.11
N LEU A 165 12.58 -0.72 1.12
CA LEU A 165 12.45 0.72 1.33
C LEU A 165 11.04 1.14 1.72
N LEU A 166 9.99 0.46 1.17
CA LEU A 166 8.61 0.74 1.53
C LEU A 166 8.36 0.46 3.02
N PHE A 167 8.80 -0.69 3.51
CA PHE A 167 8.62 -1.06 4.92
C PHE A 167 9.54 -0.28 5.85
N TYR A 168 10.75 0.01 5.41
CA TYR A 168 11.68 0.84 6.17
C TYR A 168 11.11 2.24 6.45
N ASP A 169 10.33 2.78 5.51
CA ASP A 169 9.66 4.06 5.69
C ASP A 169 8.32 3.94 6.44
N LEU A 170 7.47 2.96 6.10
CA LEU A 170 6.12 2.85 6.65
C LEU A 170 6.07 2.37 8.10
N ILE A 171 6.92 1.42 8.51
CA ILE A 171 6.89 0.85 9.86
C ILE A 171 7.02 1.91 10.95
N PRO A 172 7.97 2.87 10.91
CA PRO A 172 8.04 3.93 11.92
C PRO A 172 6.77 4.80 12.00
N HIS A 173 6.11 5.03 10.86
CA HIS A 173 4.83 5.74 10.85
C HIS A 173 3.71 4.93 11.50
N TYR A 174 3.65 3.61 11.23
CA TYR A 174 2.68 2.72 11.89
C TYR A 174 2.88 2.69 13.41
N GLN A 175 4.14 2.61 13.88
CA GLN A 175 4.48 2.65 15.31
C GLN A 175 4.04 3.97 15.94
N ARG A 176 4.39 5.10 15.33
CA ARG A 176 4.05 6.46 15.80
C ARG A 176 2.54 6.68 15.89
N LEU A 177 1.78 6.16 14.93
CA LEU A 177 0.33 6.27 14.88
C LEU A 177 -0.40 5.24 15.74
N GLY A 178 0.33 4.30 16.38
CA GLY A 178 -0.21 3.32 17.31
C GLY A 178 -0.91 2.14 16.67
N PHE A 179 -0.66 1.87 15.38
CA PHE A 179 -1.16 0.66 14.75
C PHE A 179 -0.47 -0.58 15.34
N LYS A 180 -1.25 -1.62 15.59
CA LYS A 180 -0.77 -2.89 16.13
C LYS A 180 -0.52 -3.92 15.04
N TRP A 181 -1.30 -3.88 13.98
CA TRP A 181 -1.15 -4.76 12.84
C TRP A 181 -1.71 -4.15 11.56
N GLY A 182 -1.21 -4.61 10.43
CA GLY A 182 -1.71 -4.29 9.10
C GLY A 182 -2.45 -5.46 8.48
N GLU A 183 -3.51 -5.18 7.72
CA GLU A 183 -4.20 -6.15 6.89
C GLU A 183 -3.73 -5.98 5.44
N THR A 184 -3.22 -7.07 4.82
CA THR A 184 -2.93 -7.00 3.39
C THR A 184 -4.23 -7.00 2.60
N HIS A 185 -4.16 -6.48 1.40
CA HIS A 185 -5.24 -6.65 0.43
C HIS A 185 -5.28 -8.10 -0.06
N VAL A 186 -6.33 -8.43 -0.81
CA VAL A 186 -6.57 -9.77 -1.35
C VAL A 186 -5.44 -10.17 -2.29
N GLU A 187 -4.76 -11.28 -1.98
CA GLU A 187 -3.66 -11.83 -2.76
C GLU A 187 -4.01 -13.23 -3.28
N MET A 188 -3.67 -13.52 -4.52
CA MET A 188 -3.81 -14.90 -5.02
C MET A 188 -2.93 -15.84 -4.21
N GLU A 189 -3.46 -16.99 -3.79
CA GLU A 189 -2.71 -18.01 -3.03
C GLU A 189 -1.42 -18.44 -3.76
N THR A 190 -1.44 -18.41 -5.08
CA THR A 190 -0.31 -18.77 -5.95
C THR A 190 0.72 -17.65 -6.15
N ASN A 191 0.43 -16.41 -5.70
CA ASN A 191 1.32 -15.26 -5.88
C ASN A 191 2.44 -15.22 -4.81
N MET A 192 3.35 -16.20 -4.87
CA MET A 192 4.47 -16.33 -3.94
C MET A 192 5.41 -15.10 -3.93
N LYS A 193 5.44 -14.33 -5.03
CA LYS A 193 6.28 -13.13 -5.14
C LYS A 193 5.80 -12.01 -4.21
N VAL A 194 4.49 -11.81 -4.11
CA VAL A 194 3.91 -10.83 -3.19
C VAL A 194 4.02 -11.33 -1.76
N GLN A 195 3.67 -12.58 -1.51
CA GLN A 195 3.75 -13.19 -0.18
C GLN A 195 5.18 -13.19 0.41
N GLY A 196 6.20 -13.27 -0.44
CA GLY A 196 7.61 -13.17 -0.05
C GLY A 196 7.99 -11.80 0.52
N GLN A 197 7.24 -10.74 0.24
CA GLN A 197 7.52 -9.40 0.76
C GLN A 197 7.32 -9.30 2.28
N TRP A 198 6.43 -10.13 2.83
CA TRP A 198 6.08 -10.17 4.24
C TRP A 198 6.98 -11.10 5.08
N GLN A 199 8.00 -11.71 4.49
CA GLN A 199 8.78 -12.80 5.13
C GLN A 199 9.55 -12.39 6.40
N TYR A 200 9.84 -11.11 6.57
CA TYR A 200 10.57 -10.59 7.74
C TYR A 200 9.65 -9.99 8.80
N LEU A 201 8.34 -10.02 8.57
CA LEU A 201 7.34 -9.60 9.55
C LEU A 201 6.67 -10.82 10.15
N ASN A 202 6.27 -10.71 11.41
CA ASN A 202 5.39 -11.70 12.03
C ASN A 202 4.04 -11.61 11.34
N ARG A 203 3.57 -12.74 10.77
CA ARG A 203 2.39 -12.79 9.91
C ARG A 203 1.58 -14.04 10.13
N GLU A 204 0.28 -13.93 9.91
CA GLU A 204 -0.65 -15.06 9.86
C GLU A 204 -1.66 -14.88 8.72
N ILE A 205 -2.15 -15.98 8.14
CA ILE A 205 -3.27 -15.92 7.21
C ILE A 205 -4.51 -15.58 8.03
N HIS A 206 -5.11 -14.43 7.72
CA HIS A 206 -6.25 -13.88 8.44
C HIS A 206 -7.58 -14.23 7.78
N LYS A 207 -7.63 -14.17 6.45
CA LYS A 207 -8.82 -14.50 5.67
C LYS A 207 -8.45 -15.33 4.47
N ARG A 208 -9.38 -16.21 4.07
CA ARG A 208 -9.30 -16.97 2.82
C ARG A 208 -10.63 -16.88 2.10
N ARG A 209 -10.60 -16.60 0.81
CA ARG A 209 -11.77 -16.58 -0.06
C ARG A 209 -11.54 -17.51 -1.23
N ARG A 210 -12.59 -18.21 -1.64
CA ARG A 210 -12.56 -19.09 -2.80
C ARG A 210 -13.52 -18.62 -3.87
N CYS A 211 -13.03 -18.52 -5.10
CA CYS A 211 -13.84 -18.31 -6.28
C CYS A 211 -14.14 -19.65 -6.94
N TYR A 212 -15.36 -19.77 -7.43
CA TYR A 212 -15.82 -20.94 -8.19
C TYR A 212 -16.23 -20.47 -9.58
N LYS A 213 -15.84 -21.21 -10.60
CA LYS A 213 -16.42 -21.06 -11.93
C LYS A 213 -17.54 -22.10 -12.09
N LYS A 214 -18.61 -21.71 -12.83
CA LYS A 214 -19.67 -22.58 -13.28
C LYS A 214 -19.33 -23.01 -14.71
N ASP A 215 -19.32 -24.30 -14.96
CA ASP A 215 -19.19 -24.90 -16.30
C ASP A 215 -20.45 -24.63 -17.12
#